data_c3b1a146dd59f9253d336e2778f54173
#
_entry.id   c3b1a146dd59f9253d336e2778f54173
#
_cell.length_a   1.000
_cell.length_b   1.000
_cell.length_c   1.000
_cell.angle_alpha   90.00
_cell.angle_beta   90.00
_cell.angle_gamma   90.00
#
_symmetry.space_group_name_H-M   'P 1'
#
loop_
_entity.id
_entity.type
_entity.pdbx_description
1 polymer ?
#
loop_
_entity_poly.entity_id
_entity_poly.type
_entity_poly.pdbx_seq_one_letter_code
_entity_poly.pdbx_strand_id
1 'polypeptide(L)'
;MKIKKKIILIVGSGMLGAHLSKYLIKKNYSVVVTTRKLKFLYRNYSMLKILKKVKFIELNVQNKKEIQKVIKLINPFSIYYFAGISSITESFKTPKETILSNYVGAKNFLEILKKEKSSINFFKANSAYIFKPNASGITTKSKLAKPNSPYAYSQIKAFKIIKKY
;
A
#
# COMPACT_ATOMS: atom_id res chain seq x y z
N MET A 1 15.19 29.93 6.30
CA MET A 1 13.94 29.31 5.84
C MET A 1 13.93 27.82 6.21
N LYS A 2 12.98 27.34 7.03
CA LYS A 2 12.85 25.89 7.27
C LYS A 2 12.26 25.22 6.01
N ILE A 3 13.05 24.40 5.33
CA ILE A 3 12.57 23.61 4.19
C ILE A 3 11.43 22.72 4.67
N LYS A 4 10.23 22.90 4.11
CA LYS A 4 9.05 22.10 4.43
C LYS A 4 9.32 20.64 4.02
N LYS A 5 9.30 19.72 4.99
CA LYS A 5 9.53 18.31 4.72
C LYS A 5 8.50 17.74 3.75
N LYS A 6 8.96 16.96 2.75
CA LYS A 6 8.05 16.20 1.88
C LYS A 6 7.28 15.17 2.70
N ILE A 7 5.99 15.07 2.46
CA ILE A 7 5.10 14.14 3.18
C ILE A 7 5.00 12.85 2.37
N ILE A 8 5.19 11.71 3.02
CA ILE A 8 4.97 10.39 2.45
C ILE A 8 3.74 9.77 3.10
N LEU A 9 2.80 9.32 2.27
CA LEU A 9 1.61 8.59 2.71
C LEU A 9 1.85 7.08 2.58
N ILE A 10 1.78 6.37 3.69
CA ILE A 10 1.87 4.90 3.72
C ILE A 10 0.47 4.36 3.99
N VAL A 11 -0.07 3.61 3.05
CA VAL A 11 -1.40 2.99 3.15
C VAL A 11 -1.23 1.56 3.64
N GLY A 12 -1.54 1.35 4.92
CA GLY A 12 -1.36 0.08 5.62
C GLY A 12 -0.29 0.14 6.71
N SER A 13 -0.71 -0.14 7.94
CA SER A 13 0.09 0.00 9.17
C SER A 13 0.83 -1.27 9.60
N GLY A 14 0.92 -2.28 8.72
CA GLY A 14 1.62 -3.54 8.99
C GLY A 14 3.14 -3.39 9.14
N MET A 15 3.83 -4.52 9.23
CA MET A 15 5.29 -4.59 9.43
C MET A 15 6.06 -3.79 8.36
N LEU A 16 5.75 -3.96 7.07
CA LEU A 16 6.42 -3.22 5.99
C LEU A 16 6.22 -1.71 6.13
N GLY A 17 4.97 -1.27 6.45
CA GLY A 17 4.67 0.14 6.68
C GLY A 17 5.47 0.73 7.84
N ALA A 18 5.63 -0.01 8.94
CA ALA A 18 6.38 0.43 10.11
C ALA A 18 7.89 0.55 9.81
N HIS A 19 8.49 -0.44 9.13
CA HIS A 19 9.91 -0.40 8.77
C HIS A 19 10.22 0.71 7.75
N LEU A 20 9.38 0.88 6.74
CA LEU A 20 9.53 1.98 5.79
C LEU A 20 9.38 3.33 6.49
N SER A 21 8.42 3.47 7.42
CA SER A 21 8.25 4.69 8.23
C SER A 21 9.53 5.04 8.98
N LYS A 22 10.15 4.07 9.65
CA LYS A 22 11.43 4.27 10.37
C LYS A 22 12.54 4.75 9.44
N TYR A 23 12.67 4.14 8.27
CA TYR A 23 13.65 4.55 7.26
C TYR A 23 13.41 5.98 6.77
N LEU A 24 12.18 6.31 6.39
CA LEU A 24 11.82 7.63 5.86
C LEU A 24 12.00 8.76 6.88
N ILE A 25 11.68 8.50 8.16
CA ILE A 25 11.93 9.45 9.25
C ILE A 25 13.43 9.74 9.36
N LYS A 26 14.30 8.71 9.28
CA LYS A 26 15.76 8.90 9.26
C LYS A 26 16.24 9.71 8.06
N LYS A 27 15.52 9.63 6.93
CA LYS A 27 15.77 10.43 5.71
C LYS A 27 15.06 11.79 5.71
N ASN A 28 14.61 12.25 6.88
CA ASN A 28 14.01 13.57 7.09
C ASN A 28 12.67 13.82 6.37
N TYR A 29 11.91 12.76 6.01
CA TYR A 29 10.54 12.88 5.53
C TYR A 29 9.54 12.98 6.68
N SER A 30 8.41 13.65 6.43
CA SER A 30 7.21 13.54 7.28
C SER A 30 6.41 12.32 6.84
N VAL A 31 6.03 11.47 7.78
CA VAL A 31 5.33 10.21 7.48
C VAL A 31 3.92 10.24 8.04
N VAL A 32 2.95 9.97 7.17
CA VAL A 32 1.56 9.72 7.52
C VAL A 32 1.21 8.28 7.17
N VAL A 33 0.61 7.55 8.09
CA VAL A 33 0.24 6.14 7.92
C VAL A 33 -1.26 5.98 8.05
N THR A 34 -1.88 5.22 7.15
CA THR A 34 -3.29 4.90 7.28
C THR A 34 -3.52 3.48 7.80
N THR A 35 -4.61 3.32 8.52
CA THR A 35 -5.07 2.05 9.08
C THR A 35 -6.58 1.97 9.05
N ARG A 36 -7.14 0.76 9.10
CA ARG A 36 -8.59 0.58 9.22
C ARG A 36 -9.13 0.91 10.62
N LYS A 37 -8.32 0.71 11.66
CA LYS A 37 -8.69 0.98 13.06
C LYS A 37 -7.46 1.41 13.85
N LEU A 38 -7.49 2.57 14.47
CA LEU A 38 -6.38 3.11 15.25
C LEU A 38 -5.98 2.22 16.44
N LYS A 39 -6.93 1.50 17.05
CA LYS A 39 -6.67 0.67 18.23
C LYS A 39 -5.71 -0.52 18.02
N PHE A 40 -5.36 -0.87 16.78
CA PHE A 40 -4.45 -2.00 16.48
C PHE A 40 -3.03 -1.60 16.07
N LEU A 41 -2.66 -0.32 16.16
CA LEU A 41 -1.44 0.23 15.56
C LEU A 41 -0.16 0.04 16.33
N TYR A 42 -0.27 -0.21 17.63
CA TYR A 42 0.84 0.17 18.51
C TYR A 42 2.05 -0.77 18.47
N ARG A 43 1.87 -2.06 18.20
CA ARG A 43 2.94 -3.05 18.38
C ARG A 43 4.20 -2.73 17.53
N ASN A 44 4.07 -2.74 16.21
CA ASN A 44 5.23 -2.57 15.32
C ASN A 44 5.88 -1.19 15.48
N TYR A 45 5.09 -0.13 15.61
CA TYR A 45 5.58 1.23 15.71
C TYR A 45 6.21 1.53 17.07
N SER A 46 5.68 0.93 18.15
CA SER A 46 6.27 1.01 19.49
C SER A 46 7.60 0.26 19.57
N MET A 47 7.65 -0.98 19.07
CA MET A 47 8.89 -1.77 19.00
C MET A 47 10.00 -1.05 18.22
N LEU A 48 9.65 -0.33 17.16
CA LEU A 48 10.59 0.47 16.36
C LEU A 48 10.89 1.85 16.98
N LYS A 49 10.26 2.20 18.11
CA LYS A 49 10.40 3.49 18.83
C LYS A 49 10.07 4.71 17.94
N ILE A 50 9.07 4.59 17.07
CA ILE A 50 8.65 5.63 16.13
C ILE A 50 7.19 6.04 16.27
N LEU A 51 6.44 5.49 17.22
CA LEU A 51 5.01 5.73 17.39
C LEU A 51 4.67 7.24 17.45
N LYS A 52 5.41 8.01 18.22
CA LYS A 52 5.21 9.47 18.37
C LYS A 52 5.74 10.29 17.19
N LYS A 53 6.47 9.68 16.26
CA LYS A 53 7.08 10.34 15.09
C LYS A 53 6.26 10.20 13.81
N VAL A 54 5.16 9.47 13.86
CA VAL A 54 4.28 9.16 12.73
C VAL A 54 2.88 9.69 13.02
N LYS A 55 2.26 10.35 12.04
CA LYS A 55 0.83 10.70 12.11
C LYS A 55 0.01 9.55 11.57
N PHE A 56 -1.03 9.15 12.31
CA PHE A 56 -1.94 8.08 11.90
C PHE A 56 -3.31 8.64 11.51
N ILE A 57 -3.91 8.06 10.48
CA ILE A 57 -5.25 8.41 9.98
C ILE A 57 -6.05 7.12 9.76
N GLU A 58 -7.29 7.08 10.22
CA GLU A 58 -8.21 6.01 9.82
C GLU A 58 -8.61 6.18 8.36
N LEU A 59 -8.59 5.08 7.60
CA LEU A 59 -8.95 5.05 6.20
C LEU A 59 -9.46 3.67 5.80
N ASN A 60 -10.67 3.63 5.26
CA ASN A 60 -11.15 2.48 4.53
C ASN A 60 -10.79 2.65 3.04
N VAL A 61 -9.86 1.81 2.55
CA VAL A 61 -9.39 1.85 1.15
C VAL A 61 -10.49 1.49 0.11
N GLN A 62 -11.64 0.99 0.56
CA GLN A 62 -12.79 0.73 -0.30
C GLN A 62 -13.62 2.01 -0.53
N ASN A 63 -13.48 3.02 0.33
CA ASN A 63 -14.24 4.27 0.27
C ASN A 63 -13.47 5.36 -0.51
N LYS A 64 -13.85 5.58 -1.76
CA LYS A 64 -13.22 6.59 -2.63
C LYS A 64 -13.32 8.02 -2.06
N LYS A 65 -14.42 8.36 -1.39
CA LYS A 65 -14.59 9.71 -0.81
C LYS A 65 -13.59 9.94 0.33
N GLU A 66 -13.38 8.94 1.18
CA GLU A 66 -12.36 9.01 2.24
C GLU A 66 -10.95 9.13 1.67
N ILE A 67 -10.60 8.31 0.65
CA ILE A 67 -9.31 8.37 -0.03
C ILE A 67 -9.07 9.77 -0.58
N GLN A 68 -10.04 10.33 -1.29
CA GLN A 68 -9.93 11.67 -1.88
C GLN A 68 -9.74 12.75 -0.81
N LYS A 69 -10.49 12.68 0.30
CA LYS A 69 -10.31 13.59 1.44
C LYS A 69 -8.89 13.50 2.01
N VAL A 70 -8.38 12.29 2.23
CA VAL A 70 -7.04 12.07 2.77
C VAL A 70 -5.97 12.58 1.82
N ILE A 71 -6.06 12.29 0.51
CA ILE A 71 -5.09 12.79 -0.48
C ILE A 71 -5.07 14.32 -0.49
N LYS A 72 -6.22 14.98 -0.51
CA LYS A 72 -6.33 16.45 -0.49
C LYS A 72 -5.79 17.06 0.81
N LEU A 73 -6.13 16.48 1.95
CA LEU A 73 -5.69 16.94 3.27
C LEU A 73 -4.15 16.84 3.43
N ILE A 74 -3.59 15.73 2.98
CA ILE A 74 -2.17 15.41 3.20
C ILE A 74 -1.29 15.99 2.10
N ASN A 75 -1.80 16.06 0.85
CA ASN A 75 -1.05 16.43 -0.34
C ASN A 75 0.33 15.74 -0.39
N PRO A 76 0.38 14.39 -0.42
CA PRO A 76 1.61 13.66 -0.26
C PRO A 76 2.50 13.78 -1.50
N PHE A 77 3.81 13.79 -1.30
CA PHE A 77 4.79 13.69 -2.38
C PHE A 77 4.77 12.30 -3.04
N SER A 78 4.56 11.26 -2.25
CA SER A 78 4.47 9.86 -2.72
C SER A 78 3.54 9.05 -1.84
N ILE A 79 2.92 8.03 -2.43
CA ILE A 79 2.05 7.06 -1.77
C ILE A 79 2.67 5.67 -1.87
N TYR A 80 2.84 4.99 -0.72
CA TYR A 80 3.24 3.59 -0.65
C TYR A 80 2.07 2.74 -0.18
N TYR A 81 1.56 1.87 -1.04
CA TYR A 81 0.39 1.05 -0.77
C TYR A 81 0.80 -0.36 -0.30
N PHE A 82 0.60 -0.63 0.98
CA PHE A 82 0.84 -1.93 1.64
C PHE A 82 -0.43 -2.51 2.27
N ALA A 83 -1.56 -1.82 2.15
CA ALA A 83 -2.82 -2.34 2.67
C ALA A 83 -3.23 -3.61 1.93
N GLY A 84 -3.64 -4.61 2.70
CA GLY A 84 -4.15 -5.86 2.16
C GLY A 84 -3.80 -7.07 3.00
N ILE A 85 -4.34 -8.21 2.60
CA ILE A 85 -4.07 -9.51 3.18
C ILE A 85 -2.87 -10.10 2.45
N SER A 86 -1.81 -10.46 3.19
CA SER A 86 -0.56 -11.01 2.64
C SER A 86 -0.45 -12.52 2.75
N SER A 87 -1.30 -13.17 3.54
CA SER A 87 -1.32 -14.61 3.72
C SER A 87 -2.19 -15.29 2.66
N ILE A 88 -1.65 -16.31 1.99
CA ILE A 88 -2.39 -17.15 1.05
C ILE A 88 -3.51 -17.88 1.79
N THR A 89 -3.20 -18.51 2.93
CA THR A 89 -4.16 -19.25 3.75
C THR A 89 -5.32 -18.37 4.22
N GLU A 90 -5.01 -17.15 4.70
CA GLU A 90 -6.04 -16.21 5.13
C GLU A 90 -6.91 -15.74 3.97
N SER A 91 -6.34 -15.65 2.76
CA SER A 91 -7.09 -15.26 1.57
C SER A 91 -8.20 -16.24 1.19
N PHE A 92 -8.07 -17.52 1.51
CA PHE A 92 -9.13 -18.50 1.31
C PHE A 92 -10.26 -18.35 2.34
N LYS A 93 -9.94 -17.93 3.56
CA LYS A 93 -10.95 -17.65 4.60
C LYS A 93 -11.72 -16.37 4.32
N THR A 94 -11.06 -15.37 3.75
CA THR A 94 -11.62 -14.03 3.50
C THR A 94 -11.41 -13.57 2.05
N PRO A 95 -11.91 -14.30 1.04
CA PRO A 95 -11.61 -14.03 -0.37
C PRO A 95 -12.10 -12.66 -0.83
N LYS A 96 -13.31 -12.27 -0.43
CA LYS A 96 -13.90 -10.96 -0.76
C LYS A 96 -13.05 -9.82 -0.21
N GLU A 97 -12.69 -9.88 1.07
CA GLU A 97 -11.88 -8.84 1.73
C GLU A 97 -10.47 -8.76 1.13
N THR A 98 -9.90 -9.92 0.75
CA THR A 98 -8.61 -9.99 0.06
C THR A 98 -8.64 -9.23 -1.26
N ILE A 99 -9.66 -9.46 -2.10
CA ILE A 99 -9.81 -8.76 -3.38
C ILE A 99 -10.05 -7.26 -3.15
N LEU A 100 -10.92 -6.91 -2.21
CA LEU A 100 -11.26 -5.52 -1.92
C LEU A 100 -10.06 -4.74 -1.40
N SER A 101 -9.26 -5.30 -0.50
CA SER A 101 -8.11 -4.60 0.05
C SER A 101 -6.90 -4.61 -0.89
N ASN A 102 -6.55 -5.76 -1.51
CA ASN A 102 -5.33 -5.88 -2.31
C ASN A 102 -5.45 -5.24 -3.70
N TYR A 103 -6.63 -5.30 -4.32
CA TYR A 103 -6.85 -4.84 -5.69
C TYR A 103 -7.75 -3.61 -5.75
N VAL A 104 -8.99 -3.69 -5.23
CA VAL A 104 -9.95 -2.59 -5.38
C VAL A 104 -9.48 -1.32 -4.68
N GLY A 105 -8.89 -1.44 -3.48
CA GLY A 105 -8.31 -0.30 -2.78
C GLY A 105 -7.22 0.39 -3.60
N ALA A 106 -6.26 -0.37 -4.15
CA ALA A 106 -5.22 0.20 -5.00
C ALA A 106 -5.81 0.85 -6.27
N LYS A 107 -6.81 0.21 -6.90
CA LYS A 107 -7.55 0.75 -8.04
C LYS A 107 -8.19 2.10 -7.70
N ASN A 108 -8.82 2.21 -6.54
CA ASN A 108 -9.48 3.45 -6.10
C ASN A 108 -8.48 4.61 -6.01
N PHE A 109 -7.28 4.37 -5.44
CA PHE A 109 -6.22 5.39 -5.40
C PHE A 109 -5.81 5.82 -6.81
N LEU A 110 -5.51 4.86 -7.70
CA LEU A 110 -5.09 5.16 -9.06
C LEU A 110 -6.15 5.95 -9.84
N GLU A 111 -7.42 5.58 -9.74
CA GLU A 111 -8.51 6.30 -10.42
C GLU A 111 -8.64 7.75 -9.93
N ILE A 112 -8.47 8.00 -8.63
CA ILE A 112 -8.50 9.35 -8.06
C ILE A 112 -7.30 10.14 -8.56
N LEU A 113 -6.08 9.58 -8.49
CA LEU A 113 -4.87 10.25 -8.95
C LEU A 113 -4.94 10.61 -10.44
N LYS A 114 -5.47 9.70 -11.27
CA LYS A 114 -5.67 9.96 -12.70
C LYS A 114 -6.70 11.06 -12.94
N LYS A 115 -7.86 10.98 -12.29
CA LYS A 115 -8.92 11.99 -12.42
C LYS A 115 -8.44 13.39 -12.05
N GLU A 116 -7.61 13.49 -11.01
CA GLU A 116 -7.07 14.75 -10.52
C GLU A 116 -5.78 15.18 -11.27
N LYS A 117 -5.37 14.45 -12.32
CA LYS A 117 -4.11 14.67 -13.08
C LYS A 117 -2.92 14.88 -12.13
N SER A 118 -2.88 14.08 -11.08
CA SER A 118 -1.90 14.22 -9.99
C SER A 118 -0.51 13.76 -10.39
N SER A 119 0.50 14.51 -9.98
CA SER A 119 1.93 14.14 -10.11
C SER A 119 2.45 13.28 -8.94
N ILE A 120 1.56 12.83 -8.04
CA ILE A 120 1.94 12.01 -6.89
C ILE A 120 2.42 10.64 -7.36
N ASN A 121 3.64 10.26 -6.97
CA ASN A 121 4.17 8.93 -7.24
C ASN A 121 3.42 7.87 -6.43
N PHE A 122 2.94 6.83 -7.10
CA PHE A 122 2.24 5.72 -6.46
C PHE A 122 3.05 4.42 -6.58
N PHE A 123 3.39 3.84 -5.44
CA PHE A 123 4.06 2.55 -5.33
C PHE A 123 3.15 1.55 -4.63
N LYS A 124 3.04 0.34 -5.19
CA LYS A 124 2.37 -0.79 -4.52
C LYS A 124 3.31 -1.99 -4.44
N ALA A 125 3.52 -2.51 -3.25
CA ALA A 125 4.19 -3.79 -3.08
C ALA A 125 3.38 -4.89 -3.75
N ASN A 126 4.06 -5.76 -4.48
CA ASN A 126 3.46 -6.93 -5.11
C ASN A 126 4.20 -8.20 -4.65
N SER A 127 3.85 -9.34 -5.18
CA SER A 127 4.39 -10.63 -4.81
C SER A 127 5.09 -11.30 -5.99
N ALA A 128 6.25 -11.89 -5.75
CA ALA A 128 6.89 -12.78 -6.73
C ALA A 128 6.01 -13.99 -7.09
N TYR A 129 5.11 -14.38 -6.20
CA TYR A 129 4.18 -15.50 -6.37
C TYR A 129 3.22 -15.36 -7.57
N ILE A 130 3.11 -14.16 -8.16
CA ILE A 130 2.29 -13.94 -9.36
C ILE A 130 2.99 -14.32 -10.66
N PHE A 131 4.28 -14.64 -10.62
CA PHE A 131 5.06 -14.99 -11.81
C PHE A 131 5.34 -16.48 -11.89
N LYS A 132 5.46 -16.99 -13.14
CA LYS A 132 5.96 -18.35 -13.38
C LYS A 132 7.49 -18.34 -13.22
N PRO A 133 8.05 -19.17 -12.33
CA PRO A 133 9.50 -19.37 -12.30
C PRO A 133 9.95 -20.11 -13.56
N ASN A 134 11.19 -19.89 -13.95
CA ASN A 134 11.92 -20.68 -14.95
C ASN A 134 13.23 -21.20 -14.32
N ALA A 135 14.08 -21.86 -15.09
CA ALA A 135 15.36 -22.38 -14.62
C ALA A 135 16.27 -21.31 -13.98
N SER A 136 16.16 -20.05 -14.41
CA SER A 136 16.89 -18.90 -13.89
C SER A 136 16.12 -18.17 -12.76
N GLY A 137 15.02 -18.72 -12.26
CA GLY A 137 14.17 -18.11 -11.26
C GLY A 137 13.15 -17.12 -11.85
N ILE A 138 12.77 -16.10 -11.05
CA ILE A 138 11.79 -15.08 -11.46
C ILE A 138 12.52 -13.80 -11.86
N THR A 139 12.25 -13.33 -13.07
CA THR A 139 12.82 -12.09 -13.63
C THR A 139 11.73 -11.09 -13.99
N THR A 140 12.11 -9.87 -14.34
CA THR A 140 11.20 -8.83 -14.86
C THR A 140 10.49 -9.22 -16.16
N LYS A 141 11.03 -10.20 -16.89
CA LYS A 141 10.47 -10.77 -18.13
C LYS A 141 9.60 -12.01 -17.89
N SER A 142 9.48 -12.48 -16.65
CA SER A 142 8.71 -13.69 -16.33
C SER A 142 7.22 -13.51 -16.67
N LYS A 143 6.61 -14.56 -17.22
CA LYS A 143 5.17 -14.59 -17.51
C LYS A 143 4.37 -14.67 -16.23
N LEU A 144 3.16 -14.10 -16.21
CA LEU A 144 2.25 -14.25 -15.08
C LEU A 144 1.80 -15.71 -14.94
N ALA A 145 1.75 -16.18 -13.70
CA ALA A 145 1.19 -17.47 -13.37
C ALA A 145 -0.34 -17.46 -13.47
N LYS A 146 -0.96 -18.63 -13.65
CA LYS A 146 -2.40 -18.81 -13.44
C LYS A 146 -2.67 -18.65 -11.92
N PRO A 147 -3.62 -17.80 -11.50
CA PRO A 147 -3.88 -17.62 -10.08
C PRO A 147 -4.47 -18.89 -9.47
N ASN A 148 -3.92 -19.34 -8.38
CA ASN A 148 -4.36 -20.53 -7.62
C ASN A 148 -4.92 -20.20 -6.24
N SER A 149 -5.10 -18.92 -5.94
CA SER A 149 -5.66 -18.45 -4.67
C SER A 149 -6.29 -17.07 -4.85
N PRO A 150 -7.22 -16.65 -3.96
CA PRO A 150 -7.73 -15.27 -3.95
C PRO A 150 -6.61 -14.22 -3.79
N TYR A 151 -5.56 -14.55 -3.02
CA TYR A 151 -4.36 -13.73 -2.89
C TYR A 151 -3.68 -13.52 -4.25
N ALA A 152 -3.29 -14.60 -4.94
CA ALA A 152 -2.62 -14.52 -6.24
C ALA A 152 -3.49 -13.78 -7.27
N TYR A 153 -4.78 -14.07 -7.31
CA TYR A 153 -5.74 -13.37 -8.18
C TYR A 153 -5.74 -11.86 -7.93
N SER A 154 -5.87 -11.44 -6.67
CA SER A 154 -5.89 -10.03 -6.29
C SER A 154 -4.58 -9.30 -6.64
N GLN A 155 -3.43 -9.95 -6.44
CA GLN A 155 -2.13 -9.38 -6.76
C GLN A 155 -1.90 -9.28 -8.28
N ILE A 156 -2.30 -10.28 -9.07
CA ILE A 156 -2.24 -10.22 -10.54
C ILE A 156 -3.13 -9.10 -11.08
N LYS A 157 -4.36 -8.94 -10.57
CA LYS A 157 -5.25 -7.85 -10.96
C LYS A 157 -4.65 -6.48 -10.62
N ALA A 158 -4.08 -6.33 -9.42
CA ALA A 158 -3.40 -5.11 -9.01
C ALA A 158 -2.18 -4.80 -9.89
N PHE A 159 -1.35 -5.80 -10.19
CA PHE A 159 -0.21 -5.66 -11.08
C PHE A 159 -0.61 -5.17 -12.48
N LYS A 160 -1.65 -5.80 -13.07
CA LYS A 160 -2.14 -5.44 -14.40
C LYS A 160 -2.68 -4.01 -14.47
N ILE A 161 -3.39 -3.56 -13.43
CA ILE A 161 -3.94 -2.20 -13.43
C ILE A 161 -2.85 -1.15 -13.23
N ILE A 162 -1.87 -1.39 -12.35
CA ILE A 162 -0.76 -0.45 -12.14
C ILE A 162 0.04 -0.22 -13.42
N LYS A 163 0.23 -1.26 -14.24
CA LYS A 163 0.90 -1.11 -15.55
C LYS A 163 0.15 -0.22 -16.55
N LYS A 164 -1.13 0.03 -16.34
CA LYS A 164 -1.97 0.84 -17.23
C LYS A 164 -2.00 2.32 -16.83
N TYR A 165 -1.58 2.64 -15.61
CA TYR A 165 -1.54 3.99 -15.06
C TYR A 165 -0.13 4.53 -14.99
#